data_4fb450c8ad8fc9e4d99f0f584e60f34d
#
_entry.id   4fb450c8ad8fc9e4d99f0f584e60f34d
#
_cell.length_a   1.000
_cell.length_b   1.000
_cell.length_c   1.000
_cell.angle_alpha   90.00
_cell.angle_beta   90.00
_cell.angle_gamma   90.00
#
_symmetry.space_group_name_H-M   'P 1'
#
loop_
_entity.id
_entity.type
_entity.pdbx_description
1 polymer ?
#
loop_
_entity_poly.entity_id
_entity_poly.type
_entity_poly.pdbx_seq_one_letter_code
_entity_poly.pdbx_strand_id
1 'polypeptide(L)'
;SAIVCDAWGRLPVRDAVAGVVLCVFAPRNAAEFARILTPGGGLVVAAPTTRHLAELVEPLGLISVDTDKDERLEATLGERFERESDQPVEAPLRLTHDEAAALVGMGPSSRHITPEELSARVAELPDPVAATLSVTVSVWRVR
;
A
#
# COMPACT_ATOMS: atom_id res chain seq x y z
N SER A 1 -15.28 7.79 -13.24
CA SER A 1 -15.23 9.02 -12.43
C SER A 1 -14.22 8.85 -11.32
N ALA A 2 -13.48 9.89 -10.98
CA ALA A 2 -12.56 9.95 -9.83
C ALA A 2 -13.10 10.94 -8.80
N ILE A 3 -12.87 10.65 -7.52
CA ILE A 3 -13.28 11.48 -6.39
C ILE A 3 -12.07 11.64 -5.47
N VAL A 4 -11.80 12.86 -5.02
CA VAL A 4 -10.82 13.16 -3.97
C VAL A 4 -11.58 13.40 -2.68
N CYS A 5 -11.28 12.61 -1.64
CA CYS A 5 -11.92 12.74 -0.33
C CYS A 5 -10.97 12.26 0.77
N ASP A 6 -11.30 12.56 2.03
CA ASP A 6 -10.63 11.98 3.19
C ASP A 6 -11.03 10.50 3.32
N ALA A 7 -10.04 9.61 3.17
CA ALA A 7 -10.25 8.16 3.26
C ALA A 7 -10.56 7.68 4.69
N TRP A 8 -10.27 8.47 5.73
CA TRP A 8 -10.62 8.16 7.12
C TRP A 8 -12.03 8.63 7.51
N GLY A 9 -12.60 9.56 6.74
CA GLY A 9 -13.97 10.05 6.91
C GLY A 9 -15.00 9.16 6.21
N ARG A 10 -16.23 9.68 6.14
CA ARG A 10 -17.30 9.04 5.37
C ARG A 10 -17.03 9.20 3.88
N LEU A 11 -16.92 8.08 3.17
CA LEU A 11 -16.74 8.08 1.72
C LEU A 11 -18.01 8.56 1.01
N PRO A 12 -17.92 9.38 -0.05
CA PRO A 12 -19.06 9.88 -0.81
C PRO A 12 -19.62 8.80 -1.76
N VAL A 13 -19.85 7.63 -1.22
CA VAL A 13 -20.39 6.44 -1.88
C VAL A 13 -21.60 5.97 -1.09
N ARG A 14 -22.68 5.59 -1.78
CA ARG A 14 -23.90 5.07 -1.14
C ARG A 14 -23.63 3.73 -0.47
N ASP A 15 -24.48 3.37 0.48
CA ASP A 15 -24.45 2.08 1.16
C ASP A 15 -24.76 0.95 0.18
N ALA A 16 -24.10 -0.19 0.35
CA ALA A 16 -24.37 -1.43 -0.35
C ALA A 16 -24.46 -1.32 -1.89
N VAL A 17 -23.50 -0.63 -2.52
CA VAL A 17 -23.47 -0.46 -3.99
C VAL A 17 -22.24 -1.09 -4.66
N ALA A 18 -21.18 -1.39 -3.90
CA ALA A 18 -19.94 -1.92 -4.43
C ALA A 18 -19.90 -3.45 -4.27
N GLY A 19 -19.69 -4.18 -5.34
CA GLY A 19 -19.45 -5.62 -5.27
C GLY A 19 -18.04 -5.97 -4.78
N VAL A 20 -17.07 -5.09 -5.08
CA VAL A 20 -15.66 -5.23 -4.67
C VAL A 20 -15.09 -3.86 -4.33
N VAL A 21 -14.28 -3.80 -3.29
CA VAL A 21 -13.42 -2.65 -2.95
C VAL A 21 -11.96 -3.08 -3.09
N LEU A 22 -11.15 -2.28 -3.77
CA LEU A 22 -9.70 -2.44 -3.85
C LEU A 22 -9.02 -1.41 -2.96
N CYS A 23 -8.19 -1.86 -2.02
CA CYS A 23 -7.38 -1.03 -1.13
C CYS A 23 -5.89 -1.31 -1.39
N VAL A 24 -5.27 -0.47 -2.21
CA VAL A 24 -3.87 -0.65 -2.64
C VAL A 24 -3.02 0.44 -2.02
N PHE A 25 -2.09 0.10 -1.13
CA PHE A 25 -1.20 1.02 -0.40
C PHE A 25 -1.93 2.21 0.25
N ALA A 26 -3.19 2.02 0.65
CA ALA A 26 -4.09 3.07 1.11
C ALA A 26 -4.54 2.87 2.58
N PRO A 27 -5.08 3.91 3.23
CA PRO A 27 -5.73 3.78 4.54
C PRO A 27 -6.87 2.75 4.52
N ARG A 28 -7.03 2.03 5.62
CA ARG A 28 -8.00 0.95 5.77
C ARG A 28 -9.13 1.39 6.69
N ASN A 29 -10.18 1.97 6.10
CA ASN A 29 -11.40 2.36 6.82
C ASN A 29 -12.41 1.21 6.77
N ALA A 30 -12.24 0.22 7.66
CA ALA A 30 -13.04 -1.01 7.68
C ALA A 30 -14.55 -0.75 7.77
N ALA A 31 -14.97 0.25 8.55
CA ALA A 31 -16.37 0.60 8.71
C ALA A 31 -16.98 1.10 7.39
N GLU A 32 -16.29 1.97 6.68
CA GLU A 32 -16.75 2.51 5.41
C GLU A 32 -16.70 1.47 4.29
N PHE A 33 -15.65 0.63 4.25
CA PHE A 33 -15.58 -0.46 3.29
C PHE A 33 -16.75 -1.44 3.48
N ALA A 34 -17.05 -1.82 4.72
CA ALA A 34 -18.21 -2.69 5.01
C ALA A 34 -19.53 -2.02 4.65
N ARG A 35 -19.67 -0.70 4.89
CA ARG A 35 -20.90 0.06 4.58
C ARG A 35 -21.18 0.11 3.06
N ILE A 36 -20.15 0.34 2.25
CA ILE A 36 -20.33 0.52 0.79
C ILE A 36 -20.41 -0.79 0.03
N LEU A 37 -19.91 -1.89 0.60
CA LEU A 37 -19.99 -3.23 -0.01
C LEU A 37 -21.41 -3.78 0.06
N THR A 38 -21.79 -4.47 -1.00
CA THR A 38 -23.04 -5.28 -1.00
C THR A 38 -22.90 -6.48 -0.05
N PRO A 39 -23.99 -7.07 0.42
CA PRO A 39 -23.93 -8.33 1.17
C PRO A 39 -23.14 -9.39 0.37
N GLY A 40 -22.14 -10.00 1.01
CA GLY A 40 -21.23 -10.93 0.36
C GLY A 40 -20.18 -10.29 -0.57
N GLY A 41 -20.09 -8.97 -0.60
CA GLY A 41 -19.07 -8.24 -1.35
C GLY A 41 -17.68 -8.48 -0.81
N GLY A 42 -16.66 -8.29 -1.67
CA GLY A 42 -15.26 -8.56 -1.38
C GLY A 42 -14.42 -7.30 -1.18
N LEU A 43 -13.48 -7.36 -0.24
CA LEU A 43 -12.41 -6.38 -0.11
C LEU A 43 -11.08 -7.05 -0.49
N VAL A 44 -10.35 -6.45 -1.42
CA VAL A 44 -9.00 -6.88 -1.81
C VAL A 44 -8.01 -5.84 -1.30
N VAL A 45 -7.05 -6.28 -0.51
CA VAL A 45 -6.01 -5.40 0.05
C VAL A 45 -4.65 -5.80 -0.51
N ALA A 46 -3.92 -4.86 -1.09
CA ALA A 46 -2.52 -5.01 -1.41
C ALA A 46 -1.68 -4.21 -0.40
N ALA A 47 -0.86 -4.90 0.38
CA ALA A 47 -0.01 -4.31 1.40
C ALA A 47 1.46 -4.68 1.17
N PRO A 48 2.41 -3.74 1.35
CA PRO A 48 3.83 -4.04 1.20
C PRO A 48 4.32 -4.94 2.34
N THR A 49 5.18 -5.90 2.00
CA THR A 49 5.93 -6.70 2.97
C THR A 49 7.19 -5.95 3.42
N THR A 50 7.91 -6.51 4.39
CA THR A 50 9.22 -5.98 4.84
C THR A 50 10.28 -6.01 3.73
N ARG A 51 10.09 -6.81 2.68
CA ARG A 51 11.00 -6.92 1.53
C ARG A 51 10.73 -5.88 0.44
N HIS A 52 9.57 -5.19 0.52
CA HIS A 52 9.21 -4.20 -0.48
C HIS A 52 10.18 -3.03 -0.47
N LEU A 53 10.91 -2.83 -1.57
CA LEU A 53 11.94 -1.80 -1.76
C LEU A 53 13.04 -1.83 -0.69
N ALA A 54 13.29 -2.99 -0.07
CA ALA A 54 14.24 -3.12 1.03
C ALA A 54 15.66 -2.64 0.65
N GLU A 55 16.05 -2.83 -0.62
CA GLU A 55 17.36 -2.40 -1.15
C GLU A 55 17.54 -0.88 -1.14
N LEU A 56 16.44 -0.12 -1.13
CA LEU A 56 16.47 1.34 -1.14
C LEU A 56 16.41 1.96 0.26
N VAL A 57 16.06 1.17 1.28
CA VAL A 57 15.83 1.68 2.64
C VAL A 57 17.08 2.32 3.22
N GLU A 58 18.19 1.57 3.27
CA GLU A 58 19.44 2.06 3.87
C GLU A 58 20.10 3.16 3.03
N PRO A 59 20.33 2.97 1.71
CA PRO A 59 21.01 3.97 0.90
C PRO A 59 20.28 5.32 0.83
N LEU A 60 18.95 5.29 0.84
CA LEU A 60 18.14 6.51 0.75
C LEU A 60 17.64 7.03 2.11
N GLY A 61 17.92 6.31 3.20
CA GLY A 61 17.46 6.68 4.55
C GLY A 61 15.94 6.65 4.69
N LEU A 62 15.29 5.64 4.10
CA LEU A 62 13.83 5.50 4.10
C LEU A 62 13.33 4.88 5.40
N ILE A 63 12.05 5.06 5.66
CA ILE A 63 11.34 4.37 6.75
C ILE A 63 11.11 2.92 6.30
N SER A 64 11.59 1.97 7.10
CA SER A 64 11.36 0.53 6.85
C SER A 64 9.88 0.16 7.03
N VAL A 65 9.46 -0.89 6.34
CA VAL A 65 8.14 -1.48 6.52
C VAL A 65 8.10 -2.17 7.89
N ASP A 66 7.10 -1.82 8.71
CA ASP A 66 6.87 -2.41 10.03
C ASP A 66 6.57 -3.91 9.93
N THR A 67 7.19 -4.72 10.78
CA THR A 67 7.01 -6.18 10.85
C THR A 67 5.60 -6.58 11.31
N ASP A 68 4.94 -5.72 12.11
CA ASP A 68 3.64 -6.02 12.71
C ASP A 68 2.45 -5.65 11.81
N LYS A 69 2.71 -5.38 10.52
CA LYS A 69 1.65 -4.94 9.58
C LYS A 69 0.54 -5.96 9.37
N ASP A 70 0.86 -7.24 9.39
CA ASP A 70 -0.13 -8.28 9.17
C ASP A 70 -1.06 -8.42 10.37
N GLU A 71 -0.53 -8.37 11.59
CA GLU A 71 -1.33 -8.35 12.83
C GLU A 71 -2.22 -7.11 12.90
N ARG A 72 -1.70 -5.94 12.50
CA ARG A 72 -2.49 -4.71 12.42
C ARG A 72 -3.57 -4.76 11.35
N LEU A 73 -3.31 -5.43 10.24
CA LEU A 73 -4.30 -5.64 9.20
C LEU A 73 -5.46 -6.47 9.72
N GLU A 74 -5.16 -7.59 10.40
CA GLU A 74 -6.15 -8.45 11.04
C GLU A 74 -6.93 -7.70 12.12
N ALA A 75 -6.25 -6.98 13.00
CA ALA A 75 -6.90 -6.17 14.03
C ALA A 75 -7.82 -5.08 13.46
N THR A 76 -7.46 -4.49 12.32
CA THR A 76 -8.26 -3.43 11.69
C THR A 76 -9.49 -3.97 10.97
N LEU A 77 -9.37 -5.11 10.29
CA LEU A 77 -10.40 -5.65 9.42
C LEU A 77 -11.24 -6.76 10.08
N GLY A 78 -10.65 -7.56 10.97
CA GLY A 78 -11.22 -8.81 11.48
C GLY A 78 -12.56 -8.68 12.20
N GLU A 79 -12.89 -7.50 12.74
CA GLU A 79 -14.22 -7.27 13.34
C GLU A 79 -15.37 -7.31 12.33
N ARG A 80 -15.11 -6.89 11.09
CA ARG A 80 -16.11 -6.68 10.04
C ARG A 80 -15.95 -7.59 8.84
N PHE A 81 -14.77 -8.16 8.70
CA PHE A 81 -14.39 -8.99 7.56
C PHE A 81 -13.80 -10.31 8.02
N GLU A 82 -13.96 -11.33 7.20
CA GLU A 82 -13.28 -12.60 7.30
C GLU A 82 -12.25 -12.72 6.19
N ARG A 83 -11.01 -13.08 6.55
CA ARG A 83 -9.93 -13.29 5.59
C ARG A 83 -10.13 -14.62 4.87
N GLU A 84 -10.26 -14.60 3.54
CA GLU A 84 -10.44 -15.80 2.71
C GLU A 84 -9.11 -16.35 2.18
N SER A 85 -8.20 -15.47 1.79
CA SER A 85 -6.92 -15.90 1.21
C SER A 85 -5.87 -14.80 1.27
N ASP A 86 -4.60 -15.22 1.21
CA ASP A 86 -3.43 -14.40 1.02
C ASP A 86 -2.60 -14.93 -0.13
N GLN A 87 -2.10 -14.04 -0.95
CA GLN A 87 -1.18 -14.36 -2.04
C GLN A 87 0.02 -13.41 -2.01
N PRO A 88 1.23 -13.91 -1.75
CA PRO A 88 2.44 -13.12 -1.90
C PRO A 88 2.72 -12.89 -3.40
N VAL A 89 3.11 -11.67 -3.73
CA VAL A 89 3.54 -11.27 -5.06
C VAL A 89 4.89 -10.59 -4.94
N GLU A 90 5.91 -11.15 -5.59
CA GLU A 90 7.24 -10.57 -5.66
C GLU A 90 7.70 -10.47 -7.11
N ALA A 91 8.37 -9.37 -7.43
CA ALA A 91 9.00 -9.17 -8.73
C ALA A 91 10.26 -8.30 -8.58
N PRO A 92 11.36 -8.61 -9.30
CA PRO A 92 12.50 -7.74 -9.39
C PRO A 92 12.16 -6.50 -10.22
N LEU A 93 12.60 -5.36 -9.76
CA LEU A 93 12.49 -4.08 -10.46
C LEU A 93 13.87 -3.63 -10.93
N ARG A 94 13.92 -3.03 -12.09
CA ARG A 94 15.09 -2.32 -12.63
C ARG A 94 14.62 -0.93 -13.02
N LEU A 95 14.99 0.05 -12.24
CA LEU A 95 14.48 1.42 -12.31
C LEU A 95 15.58 2.34 -12.81
N THR A 96 15.23 3.31 -13.63
CA THR A 96 16.06 4.49 -13.83
C THR A 96 16.12 5.33 -12.55
N HIS A 97 17.05 6.25 -12.45
CA HIS A 97 17.10 7.18 -11.30
C HIS A 97 15.80 7.98 -11.13
N ASP A 98 15.20 8.44 -12.24
CA ASP A 98 13.94 9.19 -12.20
C ASP A 98 12.77 8.33 -11.69
N GLU A 99 12.67 7.07 -12.14
CA GLU A 99 11.65 6.12 -11.67
C GLU A 99 11.84 5.78 -10.18
N ALA A 100 13.08 5.59 -9.73
CA ALA A 100 13.39 5.34 -8.33
C ALA A 100 13.02 6.54 -7.45
N ALA A 101 13.36 7.75 -7.88
CA ALA A 101 12.98 8.97 -7.17
C ALA A 101 11.45 9.16 -7.12
N ALA A 102 10.76 8.94 -8.24
CA ALA A 102 9.30 9.03 -8.29
C ALA A 102 8.62 8.00 -7.37
N LEU A 103 9.10 6.76 -7.38
CA LEU A 103 8.57 5.67 -6.57
C LEU A 103 8.72 5.96 -5.07
N VAL A 104 9.90 6.40 -4.63
CA VAL A 104 10.16 6.79 -3.23
C VAL A 104 9.35 8.03 -2.85
N GLY A 105 9.24 9.01 -3.76
CA GLY A 105 8.46 10.23 -3.56
C GLY A 105 6.97 10.00 -3.33
N MET A 106 6.41 8.88 -3.78
CA MET A 106 5.03 8.48 -3.49
C MET A 106 4.86 7.86 -2.09
N GLY A 107 5.93 7.46 -1.45
CA GLY A 107 5.91 6.78 -0.14
C GLY A 107 5.88 7.73 1.05
N PRO A 108 5.67 7.20 2.28
CA PRO A 108 5.63 8.01 3.50
C PRO A 108 6.96 8.72 3.80
N SER A 109 8.08 8.21 3.32
CA SER A 109 9.41 8.79 3.50
C SER A 109 9.57 10.15 2.82
N SER A 110 8.74 10.46 1.81
CA SER A 110 8.76 11.77 1.11
C SER A 110 8.47 12.96 2.03
N ARG A 111 7.91 12.73 3.21
CA ARG A 111 7.65 13.78 4.21
C ARG A 111 8.90 14.19 5.00
N HIS A 112 9.98 13.42 4.91
CA HIS A 112 11.20 13.58 5.70
C HIS A 112 12.45 13.85 4.86
N ILE A 113 12.32 13.85 3.54
CA ILE A 113 13.40 14.10 2.59
C ILE A 113 12.91 15.07 1.51
N THR A 114 13.72 16.09 1.18
CA THR A 114 13.36 16.99 0.07
C THR A 114 13.55 16.31 -1.28
N PRO A 115 12.86 16.75 -2.34
CA PRO A 115 13.05 16.21 -3.69
C PRO A 115 14.50 16.31 -4.17
N GLU A 116 15.19 17.39 -3.82
CA GLU A 116 16.59 17.63 -4.19
C GLU A 116 17.53 16.66 -3.48
N GLU A 117 17.34 16.45 -2.18
CA GLU A 117 18.11 15.47 -1.40
C GLU A 117 17.86 14.05 -1.88
N LEU A 118 16.61 13.71 -2.19
CA LEU A 118 16.26 12.41 -2.74
C LEU A 118 16.94 12.17 -4.08
N SER A 119 16.87 13.14 -4.99
CA SER A 119 17.51 13.06 -6.31
C SER A 119 19.03 12.90 -6.19
N ALA A 120 19.67 13.64 -5.28
CA ALA A 120 21.10 13.52 -5.02
C ALA A 120 21.49 12.12 -4.53
N ARG A 121 20.74 11.56 -3.56
CA ARG A 121 21.00 10.21 -3.04
C ARG A 121 20.75 9.12 -4.07
N VAL A 122 19.70 9.26 -4.88
CA VAL A 122 19.40 8.31 -5.96
C VAL A 122 20.49 8.33 -7.02
N ALA A 123 21.06 9.49 -7.35
CA ALA A 123 22.14 9.62 -8.32
C ALA A 123 23.44 8.88 -7.91
N GLU A 124 23.62 8.58 -6.63
CA GLU A 124 24.74 7.78 -6.13
C GLU A 124 24.54 6.27 -6.29
N LEU A 125 23.32 5.82 -6.61
CA LEU A 125 22.99 4.41 -6.82
C LEU A 125 23.43 3.95 -8.23
N PRO A 126 23.66 2.63 -8.42
CA PRO A 126 23.88 2.08 -9.76
C PRO A 126 22.71 2.37 -10.70
N ASP A 127 22.97 2.57 -11.99
CA ASP A 127 21.96 2.67 -13.04
C ASP A 127 22.03 1.42 -13.94
N PRO A 128 20.96 0.62 -14.04
CA PRO A 128 19.66 0.76 -13.38
C PRO A 128 19.69 0.43 -11.89
N VAL A 129 18.86 1.11 -11.12
CA VAL A 129 18.65 0.84 -9.71
C VAL A 129 17.88 -0.47 -9.56
N ALA A 130 18.44 -1.42 -8.81
CA ALA A 130 17.77 -2.68 -8.49
C ALA A 130 16.92 -2.52 -7.23
N ALA A 131 15.69 -3.01 -7.27
CA ALA A 131 14.77 -3.03 -6.14
C ALA A 131 13.83 -4.23 -6.24
N THR A 132 13.12 -4.55 -5.17
CA THR A 132 12.12 -5.63 -5.14
C THR A 132 10.73 -5.08 -4.90
N LEU A 133 9.79 -5.34 -5.81
CA LEU A 133 8.37 -5.28 -5.49
C LEU A 133 8.05 -6.49 -4.62
N SER A 134 7.51 -6.27 -3.42
CA SER A 134 7.05 -7.36 -2.56
C SER A 134 5.80 -6.94 -1.81
N VAL A 135 4.68 -7.57 -2.13
CA VAL A 135 3.38 -7.29 -1.54
C VAL A 135 2.66 -8.58 -1.17
N THR A 136 1.78 -8.51 -0.18
CA THR A 136 0.75 -9.52 0.04
C THR A 136 -0.57 -8.96 -0.48
N VAL A 137 -1.25 -9.74 -1.32
CA VAL A 137 -2.62 -9.48 -1.76
C VAL A 137 -3.54 -10.38 -0.94
N SER A 138 -4.38 -9.78 -0.11
CA SER A 138 -5.34 -10.49 0.73
C SER A 138 -6.77 -10.23 0.29
N VAL A 139 -7.59 -11.27 0.32
CA VAL A 139 -9.02 -11.22 -0.01
C VAL A 139 -9.83 -11.41 1.27
N TRP A 140 -10.83 -10.54 1.44
CA TRP A 140 -11.68 -10.49 2.62
C TRP A 140 -13.15 -10.43 2.23
N ARG A 141 -14.02 -11.06 3.03
CA ARG A 141 -15.49 -10.98 2.87
C ARG A 141 -16.11 -10.23 4.03
N VAL A 142 -17.16 -9.49 3.73
CA VAL A 142 -17.99 -8.87 4.76
C VAL A 142 -18.68 -9.97 5.58
N ARG A 143 -18.59 -9.87 6.90
CA ARG A 143 -19.29 -10.77 7.85
C ARG A 143 -20.80 -10.55 7.84
#